data_c93d2aca66e93e183a660521a159a668
#
_entry.id   c93d2aca66e93e183a660521a159a668
#
_cell.length_a   1.000
_cell.length_b   1.000
_cell.length_c   1.000
_cell.angle_alpha   90.00
_cell.angle_beta   90.00
_cell.angle_gamma   90.00
#
_symmetry.space_group_name_H-M   'P 1'
#
loop_
_entity.id
_entity.type
_entity.pdbx_description
1 polymer ?
#
loop_
_entity_poly.entity_id
_entity_poly.type
_entity_poly.pdbx_seq_one_letter_code
_entity_poly.pdbx_strand_id
1 'polypeptide(L)'
;MSMKSIEEWASTIADQSGKIILITGANTGLGFEDARFLAGKGTHIIMACRDLDKANSAKKTILDEHPGGVLDVLQLNLADFASIDEFSARVLDTYSQLDVLINNAAAIMTPYQKTTQSFELGFGVNHLGHFRLTALLLPLLLKTSNARVVNVSSSAHKFGKIDFENLNSEKKYKPMKAYGQSKLANLLFTYELQRRVSTAGKQLLVVASHPGWAKTHPPRSRLQGWMSKLMIQSAAMGALSTILAAVGNNIEGGKYYGPGGFMEVRGFPKEVQSSKMARDIDLATKLWTASEKLTGISYDSILST
;
A
#
# COMPACT_ATOMS: atom_id res chain seq x y z
N MET A 1 -27.25 9.47 3.13
CA MET A 1 -26.84 10.69 3.87
C MET A 1 -25.46 11.12 3.37
N SER A 2 -25.25 12.42 3.11
CA SER A 2 -23.91 12.92 2.75
C SER A 2 -23.09 13.10 4.02
N MET A 3 -21.98 12.36 4.18
CA MET A 3 -21.06 12.53 5.31
C MET A 3 -20.43 13.92 5.30
N LYS A 4 -20.38 14.57 6.46
CA LYS A 4 -19.94 15.97 6.58
C LYS A 4 -18.56 16.12 7.21
N SER A 5 -18.08 15.14 7.98
CA SER A 5 -16.78 15.19 8.64
C SER A 5 -16.06 13.83 8.66
N ILE A 6 -14.75 13.87 8.96
CA ILE A 6 -13.94 12.64 9.16
C ILE A 6 -14.45 11.87 10.38
N GLU A 7 -14.85 12.56 11.44
CA GLU A 7 -15.36 11.97 12.67
C GLU A 7 -16.67 11.20 12.41
N GLU A 8 -17.59 11.79 11.64
CA GLU A 8 -18.83 11.12 11.22
C GLU A 8 -18.51 9.86 10.40
N TRP A 9 -17.56 9.93 9.46
CA TRP A 9 -17.13 8.76 8.70
C TRP A 9 -16.43 7.72 9.58
N ALA A 10 -15.56 8.16 10.50
CA ALA A 10 -14.85 7.31 11.42
C ALA A 10 -15.78 6.50 12.35
N SER A 11 -16.95 7.05 12.69
CA SER A 11 -17.96 6.33 13.50
C SER A 11 -18.58 5.14 12.75
N THR A 12 -18.47 5.07 11.42
CA THR A 12 -18.93 3.92 10.63
C THR A 12 -17.95 2.75 10.65
N ILE A 13 -16.70 2.97 11.06
CA ILE A 13 -15.68 1.93 11.23
C ILE A 13 -15.80 1.37 12.64
N ALA A 14 -16.13 0.09 12.72
CA ALA A 14 -16.26 -0.62 13.99
C ALA A 14 -14.94 -0.67 14.77
N ASP A 15 -14.99 -1.06 16.02
CA ASP A 15 -13.83 -1.41 16.83
C ASP A 15 -13.01 -2.51 16.15
N GLN A 16 -11.69 -2.38 16.17
CA GLN A 16 -10.74 -3.29 15.55
C GLN A 16 -9.80 -3.95 16.56
N SER A 17 -10.16 -3.93 17.84
CA SER A 17 -9.39 -4.56 18.91
C SER A 17 -9.10 -6.02 18.62
N GLY A 18 -7.89 -6.46 18.95
CA GLY A 18 -7.42 -7.83 18.69
C GLY A 18 -6.87 -8.08 17.29
N LYS A 19 -6.98 -7.12 16.36
CA LYS A 19 -6.38 -7.23 15.02
C LYS A 19 -4.96 -6.70 14.99
N ILE A 20 -4.11 -7.36 14.19
CA ILE A 20 -2.74 -6.95 13.91
C ILE A 20 -2.67 -6.43 12.47
N ILE A 21 -2.22 -5.19 12.31
CA ILE A 21 -2.12 -4.53 11.00
C ILE A 21 -0.69 -4.06 10.75
N LEU A 22 -0.08 -4.54 9.67
CA LEU A 22 1.24 -4.13 9.24
C LEU A 22 1.13 -3.05 8.16
N ILE A 23 1.84 -1.91 8.36
CA ILE A 23 1.82 -0.78 7.44
C ILE A 23 3.24 -0.44 7.02
N THR A 24 3.54 -0.54 5.72
CA THR A 24 4.83 -0.10 5.20
C THR A 24 4.88 1.42 5.05
N GLY A 25 5.97 2.06 5.52
CA GLY A 25 6.14 3.51 5.48
C GLY A 25 5.20 4.27 6.41
N ALA A 26 4.92 3.71 7.59
CA ALA A 26 3.98 4.25 8.58
C ALA A 26 4.48 5.49 9.34
N ASN A 27 5.67 5.99 9.06
CA ASN A 27 6.28 7.10 9.82
C ASN A 27 5.97 8.49 9.26
N THR A 28 5.29 8.61 8.12
CA THR A 28 4.96 9.91 7.52
C THR A 28 3.80 9.82 6.53
N GLY A 29 3.16 10.96 6.26
CA GLY A 29 2.15 11.09 5.21
C GLY A 29 0.94 10.16 5.41
N LEU A 30 0.55 9.44 4.36
CA LEU A 30 -0.62 8.55 4.38
C LEU A 30 -0.46 7.41 5.39
N GLY A 31 0.69 6.72 5.37
CA GLY A 31 0.93 5.60 6.27
C GLY A 31 0.92 6.00 7.75
N PHE A 32 1.35 7.22 8.09
CA PHE A 32 1.20 7.77 9.44
C PHE A 32 -0.27 7.97 9.80
N GLU A 33 -1.06 8.54 8.91
CA GLU A 33 -2.50 8.76 9.15
C GLU A 33 -3.26 7.43 9.21
N ASP A 34 -2.89 6.43 8.39
CA ASP A 34 -3.43 5.08 8.48
C ASP A 34 -3.14 4.48 9.87
N ALA A 35 -1.87 4.54 10.32
CA ALA A 35 -1.45 4.03 11.63
C ALA A 35 -2.15 4.76 12.78
N ARG A 36 -2.23 6.10 12.73
CA ARG A 36 -2.87 6.93 13.75
C ARG A 36 -4.36 6.61 13.88
N PHE A 37 -5.08 6.55 12.76
CA PHE A 37 -6.50 6.23 12.75
C PHE A 37 -6.78 4.83 13.29
N LEU A 38 -6.04 3.83 12.79
CA LEU A 38 -6.24 2.44 13.17
C LEU A 38 -5.86 2.17 14.62
N ALA A 39 -4.80 2.81 15.14
CA ALA A 39 -4.46 2.76 16.57
C ALA A 39 -5.61 3.28 17.44
N GLY A 40 -6.26 4.39 17.03
CA GLY A 40 -7.46 4.92 17.69
C GLY A 40 -8.70 4.00 17.61
N LYS A 41 -8.64 2.94 16.77
CA LYS A 41 -9.65 1.88 16.67
C LYS A 41 -9.26 0.59 17.40
N GLY A 42 -8.21 0.62 18.21
CA GLY A 42 -7.79 -0.50 19.09
C GLY A 42 -6.92 -1.55 18.39
N THR A 43 -6.43 -1.31 17.16
CA THR A 43 -5.55 -2.27 16.48
C THR A 43 -4.14 -2.27 17.07
N HIS A 44 -3.48 -3.41 17.02
CA HIS A 44 -2.04 -3.52 17.16
C HIS A 44 -1.37 -3.20 15.81
N ILE A 45 -0.57 -2.13 15.76
CA ILE A 45 0.06 -1.65 14.52
C ILE A 45 1.53 -2.06 14.48
N ILE A 46 1.94 -2.72 13.39
CA ILE A 46 3.34 -2.93 13.05
C ILE A 46 3.75 -1.84 12.04
N MET A 47 4.53 -0.88 12.50
CA MET A 47 5.07 0.21 11.70
C MET A 47 6.37 -0.25 11.02
N ALA A 48 6.27 -0.69 9.76
CA ALA A 48 7.42 -1.15 8.99
C ALA A 48 8.07 0.03 8.25
N CYS A 49 9.23 0.49 8.73
CA CYS A 49 9.85 1.74 8.32
C CYS A 49 11.36 1.59 8.07
N ARG A 50 11.91 2.34 7.10
CA ARG A 50 13.34 2.35 6.84
C ARG A 50 14.15 3.11 7.90
N ASP A 51 13.60 4.21 8.38
CA ASP A 51 14.21 5.15 9.33
C ASP A 51 13.55 4.97 10.70
N LEU A 52 14.27 4.30 11.63
CA LEU A 52 13.75 3.97 12.96
C LEU A 52 13.53 5.20 13.84
N ASP A 53 14.37 6.24 13.72
CA ASP A 53 14.25 7.44 14.54
C ASP A 53 12.97 8.18 14.21
N LYS A 54 12.69 8.37 12.90
CA LYS A 54 11.43 8.96 12.44
C LYS A 54 10.22 8.09 12.80
N ALA A 55 10.36 6.77 12.74
CA ALA A 55 9.29 5.86 13.11
C ALA A 55 8.98 5.90 14.61
N ASN A 56 9.98 5.94 15.46
CA ASN A 56 9.80 6.09 16.90
C ASN A 56 9.20 7.46 17.27
N SER A 57 9.60 8.55 16.60
CA SER A 57 8.97 9.86 16.76
C SER A 57 7.49 9.84 16.36
N ALA A 58 7.16 9.19 15.24
CA ALA A 58 5.77 9.01 14.78
C ALA A 58 4.97 8.16 15.77
N LYS A 59 5.54 7.04 16.23
CA LYS A 59 4.93 6.18 17.28
C LYS A 59 4.60 7.00 18.53
N LYS A 60 5.57 7.83 19.01
CA LYS A 60 5.34 8.67 20.17
C LYS A 60 4.15 9.61 19.95
N THR A 61 4.09 10.30 18.80
CA THR A 61 2.97 11.18 18.46
C THR A 61 1.64 10.46 18.47
N ILE A 62 1.56 9.24 17.92
CA ILE A 62 0.33 8.44 17.93
C ILE A 62 -0.07 8.03 19.35
N LEU A 63 0.89 7.63 20.19
CA LEU A 63 0.63 7.24 21.58
C LEU A 63 0.26 8.43 22.47
N ASP A 64 0.75 9.64 22.19
CA ASP A 64 0.33 10.85 22.88
C ASP A 64 -1.17 11.15 22.62
N GLU A 65 -1.68 10.84 21.41
CA GLU A 65 -3.11 10.95 21.06
C GLU A 65 -3.96 9.72 21.51
N HIS A 66 -3.36 8.54 21.51
CA HIS A 66 -4.01 7.26 21.82
C HIS A 66 -3.17 6.47 22.85
N PRO A 67 -3.20 6.83 24.15
CA PRO A 67 -2.31 6.24 25.16
C PRO A 67 -2.45 4.72 25.34
N GLY A 68 -3.62 4.17 24.99
CA GLY A 68 -3.88 2.71 25.03
C GLY A 68 -3.46 1.97 23.75
N GLY A 69 -2.87 2.66 22.76
CA GLY A 69 -2.47 2.06 21.50
C GLY A 69 -1.32 1.07 21.65
N VAL A 70 -1.32 0.02 20.83
CA VAL A 70 -0.23 -0.96 20.75
C VAL A 70 0.46 -0.80 19.41
N LEU A 71 1.71 -0.31 19.43
CA LEU A 71 2.49 -0.06 18.23
C LEU A 71 3.89 -0.64 18.35
N ASP A 72 4.30 -1.45 17.37
CA ASP A 72 5.66 -1.91 17.19
C ASP A 72 6.33 -1.21 16.02
N VAL A 73 7.61 -0.87 16.18
CA VAL A 73 8.43 -0.29 15.11
C VAL A 73 9.46 -1.32 14.68
N LEU A 74 9.39 -1.74 13.42
CA LEU A 74 10.33 -2.69 12.83
C LEU A 74 11.02 -2.09 11.60
N GLN A 75 12.32 -2.33 11.47
CA GLN A 75 13.09 -1.83 10.33
C GLN A 75 12.75 -2.61 9.06
N LEU A 76 12.41 -1.89 7.99
CA LEU A 76 12.17 -2.45 6.66
C LEU A 76 12.69 -1.50 5.58
N ASN A 77 13.62 -1.96 4.77
CA ASN A 77 14.06 -1.28 3.55
C ASN A 77 13.59 -2.05 2.30
N LEU A 78 12.51 -1.57 1.68
CA LEU A 78 11.96 -2.18 0.46
C LEU A 78 12.88 -2.07 -0.77
N ALA A 79 13.94 -1.28 -0.70
CA ALA A 79 14.97 -1.21 -1.74
C ALA A 79 16.07 -2.27 -1.59
N ASP A 80 15.91 -3.20 -0.65
CA ASP A 80 16.88 -4.26 -0.36
C ASP A 80 16.17 -5.57 0.01
N PHE A 81 16.34 -6.60 -0.81
CA PHE A 81 15.69 -7.89 -0.59
C PHE A 81 16.16 -8.59 0.68
N ALA A 82 17.43 -8.45 1.05
CA ALA A 82 17.93 -9.01 2.31
C ALA A 82 17.20 -8.40 3.52
N SER A 83 16.98 -7.07 3.51
CA SER A 83 16.19 -6.40 4.54
C SER A 83 14.72 -6.89 4.57
N ILE A 84 14.13 -7.18 3.40
CA ILE A 84 12.75 -7.71 3.33
C ILE A 84 12.69 -9.12 3.91
N ASP A 85 13.68 -9.95 3.61
CA ASP A 85 13.74 -11.34 4.11
C ASP A 85 13.89 -11.38 5.62
N GLU A 86 14.85 -10.62 6.17
CA GLU A 86 15.09 -10.50 7.61
C GLU A 86 13.84 -9.96 8.35
N PHE A 87 13.24 -8.90 7.81
CA PHE A 87 12.00 -8.33 8.35
C PHE A 87 10.87 -9.37 8.37
N SER A 88 10.68 -10.08 7.26
CA SER A 88 9.59 -11.07 7.14
C SER A 88 9.79 -12.24 8.09
N ALA A 89 11.03 -12.74 8.21
CA ALA A 89 11.36 -13.79 9.17
C ALA A 89 11.06 -13.36 10.60
N ARG A 90 11.42 -12.13 10.97
CA ARG A 90 11.11 -11.57 12.29
C ARG A 90 9.59 -11.44 12.54
N VAL A 91 8.82 -11.02 11.54
CA VAL A 91 7.35 -10.95 11.67
C VAL A 91 6.76 -12.34 11.86
N LEU A 92 7.19 -13.34 11.09
CA LEU A 92 6.71 -14.72 11.20
C LEU A 92 7.06 -15.38 12.54
N ASP A 93 8.21 -15.03 13.13
CA ASP A 93 8.63 -15.53 14.44
C ASP A 93 7.90 -14.87 15.60
N THR A 94 7.57 -13.57 15.46
CA THR A 94 7.02 -12.77 16.55
C THR A 94 5.49 -12.84 16.64
N TYR A 95 4.80 -12.91 15.48
CA TYR A 95 3.34 -12.78 15.43
C TYR A 95 2.67 -14.07 14.95
N SER A 96 1.61 -14.49 15.64
CA SER A 96 0.84 -15.67 15.28
C SER A 96 -0.27 -15.41 14.25
N GLN A 97 -0.61 -14.12 14.00
CA GLN A 97 -1.61 -13.67 13.03
C GLN A 97 -1.20 -12.35 12.38
N LEU A 98 -1.75 -12.10 11.19
CA LEU A 98 -1.66 -10.82 10.49
C LEU A 98 -2.99 -10.58 9.76
N ASP A 99 -3.81 -9.68 10.31
CA ASP A 99 -5.15 -9.43 9.77
C ASP A 99 -5.10 -8.56 8.52
N VAL A 100 -4.20 -7.57 8.47
CA VAL A 100 -4.08 -6.70 7.30
C VAL A 100 -2.61 -6.37 7.01
N LEU A 101 -2.22 -6.53 5.76
CA LEU A 101 -0.97 -5.99 5.21
C LEU A 101 -1.29 -4.78 4.33
N ILE A 102 -0.83 -3.58 4.73
CA ILE A 102 -0.97 -2.35 3.94
C ILE A 102 0.37 -2.03 3.25
N ASN A 103 0.45 -2.31 1.97
CA ASN A 103 1.58 -1.98 1.09
C ASN A 103 1.48 -0.50 0.67
N ASN A 104 1.85 0.41 1.59
CA ASN A 104 1.69 1.86 1.42
C ASN A 104 2.98 2.57 0.98
N ALA A 105 4.16 2.15 1.45
CA ALA A 105 5.42 2.83 1.17
C ALA A 105 5.64 3.09 -0.33
N ALA A 106 6.17 4.25 -0.69
CA ALA A 106 6.43 4.57 -2.09
C ALA A 106 7.61 5.53 -2.27
N ALA A 107 8.43 5.25 -3.29
CA ALA A 107 9.32 6.22 -3.91
C ALA A 107 8.53 6.97 -4.99
N ILE A 108 8.35 8.30 -4.79
CA ILE A 108 7.46 9.12 -5.62
C ILE A 108 8.30 10.10 -6.44
N MET A 109 8.31 9.92 -7.78
CA MET A 109 8.94 10.84 -8.72
C MET A 109 10.37 11.26 -8.31
N THR A 110 11.17 10.31 -7.85
CA THR A 110 12.56 10.54 -7.44
C THR A 110 13.46 10.80 -8.67
N PRO A 111 14.65 11.41 -8.52
CA PRO A 111 15.71 11.27 -9.50
C PRO A 111 16.00 9.80 -9.78
N TYR A 112 16.60 9.50 -10.95
CA TYR A 112 16.97 8.12 -11.27
C TYR A 112 17.94 7.57 -10.22
N GLN A 113 17.53 6.50 -9.57
CA GLN A 113 18.29 5.77 -8.58
C GLN A 113 17.96 4.28 -8.71
N LYS A 114 18.83 3.43 -8.20
CA LYS A 114 18.63 1.98 -8.21
C LYS A 114 18.55 1.42 -6.79
N THR A 115 17.81 0.33 -6.65
CA THR A 115 17.80 -0.52 -5.45
C THR A 115 19.11 -1.29 -5.32
N THR A 116 19.32 -1.98 -4.20
CA THR A 116 20.48 -2.90 -3.99
C THR A 116 20.56 -3.95 -5.10
N GLN A 117 19.43 -4.43 -5.62
CA GLN A 117 19.35 -5.40 -6.71
C GLN A 117 19.35 -4.73 -8.10
N SER A 118 19.75 -3.46 -8.19
CA SER A 118 19.87 -2.70 -9.44
C SER A 118 18.56 -2.44 -10.19
N PHE A 119 17.39 -2.52 -9.54
CA PHE A 119 16.11 -2.09 -10.11
C PHE A 119 15.93 -0.58 -10.01
N GLU A 120 15.21 0.03 -10.97
CA GLU A 120 14.78 1.43 -10.85
C GLU A 120 14.03 1.60 -9.52
N LEU A 121 14.36 2.66 -8.75
CA LEU A 121 13.93 2.80 -7.36
C LEU A 121 12.41 2.76 -7.18
N GLY A 122 11.66 3.42 -8.07
CA GLY A 122 10.19 3.44 -8.00
C GLY A 122 9.59 2.06 -8.29
N PHE A 123 10.05 1.36 -9.34
CA PHE A 123 9.59 0.02 -9.66
C PHE A 123 10.03 -1.00 -8.60
N GLY A 124 11.29 -0.89 -8.14
CA GLY A 124 11.85 -1.77 -7.13
C GLY A 124 11.14 -1.65 -5.77
N VAL A 125 10.97 -0.44 -5.25
CA VAL A 125 10.33 -0.20 -3.94
C VAL A 125 8.81 -0.38 -4.00
N ASN A 126 8.14 0.29 -4.96
CA ASN A 126 6.68 0.36 -4.97
C ASN A 126 6.02 -0.96 -5.38
N HIS A 127 6.71 -1.76 -6.22
CA HIS A 127 6.17 -3.00 -6.74
C HIS A 127 6.98 -4.23 -6.31
N LEU A 128 8.23 -4.39 -6.74
CA LEU A 128 8.99 -5.63 -6.50
C LEU A 128 9.22 -5.91 -5.01
N GLY A 129 9.53 -4.87 -4.23
CA GLY A 129 9.71 -4.99 -2.78
C GLY A 129 8.43 -5.43 -2.07
N HIS A 130 7.29 -4.84 -2.43
CA HIS A 130 6.00 -5.26 -1.88
C HIS A 130 5.54 -6.63 -2.42
N PHE A 131 5.85 -6.94 -3.68
CA PHE A 131 5.61 -8.28 -4.23
C PHE A 131 6.36 -9.33 -3.40
N ARG A 132 7.67 -9.16 -3.14
CA ARG A 132 8.44 -10.07 -2.31
C ARG A 132 7.94 -10.12 -0.86
N LEU A 133 7.71 -8.97 -0.23
CA LEU A 133 7.18 -8.89 1.14
C LEU A 133 5.85 -9.63 1.30
N THR A 134 4.93 -9.42 0.36
CA THR A 134 3.61 -10.06 0.39
C THR A 134 3.74 -11.58 0.27
N ALA A 135 4.61 -12.08 -0.61
CA ALA A 135 4.84 -13.51 -0.76
C ALA A 135 5.38 -14.15 0.54
N LEU A 136 6.37 -13.51 1.16
CA LEU A 136 6.98 -14.01 2.41
C LEU A 136 6.01 -14.00 3.59
N LEU A 137 5.09 -13.03 3.65
CA LEU A 137 4.07 -12.96 4.70
C LEU A 137 2.78 -13.71 4.36
N LEU A 138 2.65 -14.22 3.13
CA LEU A 138 1.44 -14.91 2.67
C LEU A 138 1.05 -16.11 3.54
N PRO A 139 1.97 -16.96 4.03
CA PRO A 139 1.61 -18.07 4.91
C PRO A 139 0.90 -17.62 6.20
N LEU A 140 1.32 -16.49 6.79
CA LEU A 140 0.70 -15.93 7.98
C LEU A 140 -0.68 -15.32 7.66
N LEU A 141 -0.79 -14.59 6.55
CA LEU A 141 -2.05 -14.04 6.07
C LEU A 141 -3.08 -15.15 5.77
N LEU A 142 -2.67 -16.26 5.14
CA LEU A 142 -3.57 -17.39 4.83
C LEU A 142 -4.03 -18.16 6.07
N LYS A 143 -3.29 -18.14 7.16
CA LYS A 143 -3.70 -18.73 8.46
C LYS A 143 -4.67 -17.83 9.23
N THR A 144 -4.71 -16.54 8.92
CA THR A 144 -5.51 -15.55 9.62
C THR A 144 -6.89 -15.43 8.96
N SER A 145 -7.95 -15.64 9.72
CA SER A 145 -9.32 -15.52 9.21
C SER A 145 -9.63 -14.10 8.74
N ASN A 146 -10.23 -13.99 7.55
CA ASN A 146 -10.60 -12.71 6.95
C ASN A 146 -9.44 -11.74 6.73
N ALA A 147 -8.23 -12.25 6.55
CA ALA A 147 -7.06 -11.43 6.29
C ALA A 147 -7.20 -10.63 4.99
N ARG A 148 -6.48 -9.50 4.93
CA ARG A 148 -6.49 -8.60 3.76
C ARG A 148 -5.09 -8.16 3.37
N VAL A 149 -4.90 -7.97 2.07
CA VAL A 149 -3.76 -7.24 1.52
C VAL A 149 -4.30 -5.99 0.82
N VAL A 150 -3.81 -4.82 1.20
CA VAL A 150 -4.19 -3.53 0.61
C VAL A 150 -2.98 -2.95 -0.11
N ASN A 151 -3.04 -2.86 -1.44
CA ASN A 151 -1.99 -2.26 -2.25
C ASN A 151 -2.33 -0.80 -2.57
N VAL A 152 -1.50 0.13 -2.09
CA VAL A 152 -1.72 1.55 -2.36
C VAL A 152 -1.20 1.91 -3.75
N SER A 153 -2.14 2.21 -4.65
CA SER A 153 -1.88 2.70 -6.00
C SER A 153 -1.98 4.24 -6.06
N SER A 154 -2.31 4.78 -7.21
CA SER A 154 -2.46 6.22 -7.47
C SER A 154 -3.27 6.42 -8.76
N SER A 155 -3.90 7.59 -8.92
CA SER A 155 -4.44 8.03 -10.22
C SER A 155 -3.37 8.08 -11.33
N ALA A 156 -2.08 8.12 -10.97
CA ALA A 156 -0.96 8.03 -11.91
C ALA A 156 -0.93 6.70 -12.70
N HIS A 157 -1.58 5.63 -12.24
CA HIS A 157 -1.72 4.38 -13.00
C HIS A 157 -2.40 4.60 -14.37
N LYS A 158 -3.26 5.61 -14.50
CA LYS A 158 -3.96 5.96 -15.76
C LYS A 158 -2.98 6.40 -16.85
N PHE A 159 -1.80 6.87 -16.49
CA PHE A 159 -0.70 7.28 -17.38
C PHE A 159 0.45 6.26 -17.43
N GLY A 160 0.34 5.21 -16.64
CA GLY A 160 1.32 4.13 -16.58
C GLY A 160 1.26 3.24 -17.83
N LYS A 161 2.40 2.65 -18.17
CA LYS A 161 2.53 1.59 -19.17
C LYS A 161 3.60 0.61 -18.66
N ILE A 162 3.35 -0.68 -18.74
CA ILE A 162 4.37 -1.69 -18.45
C ILE A 162 5.23 -1.88 -19.70
N ASP A 163 6.48 -1.47 -19.62
CA ASP A 163 7.45 -1.63 -20.70
C ASP A 163 8.42 -2.77 -20.34
N PHE A 164 8.11 -3.99 -20.79
CA PHE A 164 8.91 -5.17 -20.47
C PHE A 164 10.33 -5.12 -21.01
N GLU A 165 10.58 -4.35 -22.08
CA GLU A 165 11.92 -4.16 -22.62
C GLU A 165 12.73 -3.10 -21.88
N ASN A 166 12.11 -2.41 -20.91
CA ASN A 166 12.71 -1.31 -20.18
C ASN A 166 12.07 -1.08 -18.79
N LEU A 167 11.76 -2.16 -18.06
CA LEU A 167 11.16 -2.10 -16.72
C LEU A 167 11.94 -1.19 -15.76
N ASN A 168 13.27 -1.18 -15.90
CA ASN A 168 14.19 -0.35 -15.12
C ASN A 168 14.36 1.07 -15.65
N SER A 169 13.63 1.46 -16.71
CA SER A 169 13.70 2.81 -17.31
C SER A 169 15.13 3.27 -17.69
N GLU A 170 16.04 2.33 -17.99
CA GLU A 170 17.47 2.61 -18.27
C GLU A 170 17.68 3.35 -19.59
N LYS A 171 16.86 3.05 -20.61
CA LYS A 171 16.96 3.69 -21.93
C LYS A 171 16.57 5.16 -21.90
N LYS A 172 15.56 5.54 -21.12
CA LYS A 172 15.06 6.91 -20.97
C LYS A 172 14.22 7.05 -19.72
N TYR A 173 14.78 7.63 -18.67
CA TYR A 173 14.07 7.88 -17.43
C TYR A 173 13.20 9.14 -17.49
N LYS A 174 11.95 9.00 -17.09
CA LYS A 174 11.02 10.11 -16.82
C LYS A 174 10.30 9.82 -15.49
N PRO A 175 10.51 10.62 -14.44
CA PRO A 175 10.00 10.31 -13.09
C PRO A 175 8.50 9.99 -13.05
N MET A 176 7.67 10.77 -13.76
CA MET A 176 6.22 10.57 -13.81
C MET A 176 5.85 9.25 -14.52
N LYS A 177 6.59 8.87 -15.58
CA LYS A 177 6.32 7.60 -16.31
C LYS A 177 6.71 6.39 -15.45
N ALA A 178 7.90 6.43 -14.83
CA ALA A 178 8.35 5.38 -13.92
C ALA A 178 7.40 5.21 -12.73
N TYR A 179 6.98 6.32 -12.13
CA TYR A 179 5.98 6.29 -11.06
C TYR A 179 4.63 5.73 -11.54
N GLY A 180 4.13 6.18 -12.70
CA GLY A 180 2.90 5.65 -13.31
C GLY A 180 2.98 4.15 -13.59
N GLN A 181 4.13 3.67 -14.13
CA GLN A 181 4.40 2.24 -14.33
C GLN A 181 4.31 1.47 -13.01
N SER A 182 4.97 1.94 -11.95
CA SER A 182 4.96 1.26 -10.65
C SER A 182 3.56 1.19 -10.03
N LYS A 183 2.72 2.23 -10.22
CA LYS A 183 1.36 2.27 -9.69
C LYS A 183 0.37 1.47 -10.53
N LEU A 184 0.59 1.34 -11.84
CA LEU A 184 -0.11 0.38 -12.68
C LEU A 184 0.26 -1.06 -12.28
N ALA A 185 1.55 -1.33 -12.03
CA ALA A 185 2.02 -2.63 -11.57
C ALA A 185 1.36 -3.06 -10.25
N ASN A 186 1.13 -2.13 -9.31
CA ASN A 186 0.43 -2.42 -8.05
C ASN A 186 -1.04 -2.87 -8.28
N LEU A 187 -1.74 -2.32 -9.26
CA LEU A 187 -3.10 -2.75 -9.60
C LEU A 187 -3.11 -4.11 -10.28
N LEU A 188 -2.22 -4.31 -11.27
CA LEU A 188 -2.06 -5.61 -11.93
C LEU A 188 -1.73 -6.71 -10.92
N PHE A 189 -0.83 -6.44 -9.98
CA PHE A 189 -0.50 -7.33 -8.87
C PHE A 189 -1.71 -7.63 -7.98
N THR A 190 -2.49 -6.60 -7.62
CA THR A 190 -3.69 -6.77 -6.80
C THR A 190 -4.68 -7.75 -7.44
N TYR A 191 -5.00 -7.53 -8.71
CA TYR A 191 -6.00 -8.33 -9.41
C TYR A 191 -5.50 -9.75 -9.69
N GLU A 192 -4.24 -9.90 -10.06
CA GLU A 192 -3.66 -11.22 -10.32
C GLU A 192 -3.51 -12.04 -9.03
N LEU A 193 -3.05 -11.43 -7.93
CA LEU A 193 -2.97 -12.12 -6.65
C LEU A 193 -4.37 -12.56 -6.17
N GLN A 194 -5.39 -11.69 -6.28
CA GLN A 194 -6.76 -12.09 -5.92
C GLN A 194 -7.24 -13.26 -6.78
N ARG A 195 -6.99 -13.23 -8.09
CA ARG A 195 -7.38 -14.31 -8.99
C ARG A 195 -6.71 -15.63 -8.59
N ARG A 196 -5.41 -15.63 -8.31
CA ARG A 196 -4.65 -16.82 -7.90
C ARG A 196 -5.10 -17.36 -6.55
N VAL A 197 -5.29 -16.50 -5.57
CA VAL A 197 -5.83 -16.87 -4.25
C VAL A 197 -7.21 -17.52 -4.37
N SER A 198 -8.10 -16.93 -5.16
CA SER A 198 -9.44 -17.48 -5.40
C SER A 198 -9.40 -18.82 -6.14
N THR A 199 -8.53 -18.96 -7.15
CA THR A 199 -8.35 -20.23 -7.88
C THR A 199 -7.79 -21.33 -6.98
N ALA A 200 -6.92 -20.98 -6.03
CA ALA A 200 -6.38 -21.92 -5.02
C ALA A 200 -7.38 -22.23 -3.89
N GLY A 201 -8.60 -21.69 -3.91
CA GLY A 201 -9.61 -21.90 -2.86
C GLY A 201 -9.25 -21.29 -1.52
N LYS A 202 -8.30 -20.35 -1.46
CA LYS A 202 -7.84 -19.72 -0.20
C LYS A 202 -8.69 -18.50 0.13
N GLN A 203 -8.84 -18.24 1.43
CA GLN A 203 -9.59 -17.09 1.94
C GLN A 203 -8.64 -15.93 2.28
N LEU A 204 -8.43 -15.04 1.32
CA LEU A 204 -7.69 -13.80 1.49
C LEU A 204 -8.31 -12.75 0.57
N LEU A 205 -8.56 -11.55 1.08
CA LEU A 205 -9.01 -10.43 0.26
C LEU A 205 -7.81 -9.58 -0.16
N VAL A 206 -7.61 -9.47 -1.45
CA VAL A 206 -6.56 -8.60 -2.01
C VAL A 206 -7.24 -7.44 -2.73
N VAL A 207 -7.03 -6.23 -2.23
CA VAL A 207 -7.70 -5.02 -2.71
C VAL A 207 -6.69 -3.91 -2.98
N ALA A 208 -7.09 -2.91 -3.71
CA ALA A 208 -6.28 -1.72 -3.92
C ALA A 208 -6.97 -0.46 -3.43
N SER A 209 -6.17 0.56 -3.12
CA SER A 209 -6.65 1.90 -2.79
C SER A 209 -5.83 2.99 -3.49
N HIS A 210 -6.40 4.20 -3.58
CA HIS A 210 -5.62 5.41 -3.87
C HIS A 210 -6.12 6.59 -3.06
N PRO A 211 -5.21 7.49 -2.67
CA PRO A 211 -5.53 8.61 -1.79
C PRO A 211 -6.15 9.82 -2.51
N GLY A 212 -6.45 9.74 -3.80
CA GLY A 212 -6.73 10.93 -4.61
C GLY A 212 -5.50 11.83 -4.73
N TRP A 213 -5.70 13.14 -4.75
CA TRP A 213 -4.61 14.11 -4.72
C TRP A 213 -4.40 14.58 -3.27
N ALA A 214 -3.68 13.78 -2.51
CA ALA A 214 -3.36 14.06 -1.12
C ALA A 214 -1.98 14.73 -0.96
N LYS A 215 -1.87 15.63 0.02
CA LYS A 215 -0.63 16.32 0.34
C LYS A 215 0.29 15.38 1.11
N THR A 216 1.29 14.81 0.45
CA THR A 216 2.26 13.89 1.06
C THR A 216 3.58 14.57 1.44
N HIS A 217 3.85 15.77 0.89
CA HIS A 217 5.07 16.56 1.18
C HIS A 217 4.76 18.05 1.18
N PRO A 218 5.52 18.87 1.92
CA PRO A 218 5.37 20.33 1.90
C PRO A 218 5.65 20.91 0.50
N PRO A 219 4.93 21.97 0.08
CA PRO A 219 5.13 22.57 -1.24
C PRO A 219 6.52 23.20 -1.35
N ARG A 220 7.18 23.02 -2.49
CA ARG A 220 8.52 23.58 -2.79
C ARG A 220 8.50 25.05 -3.22
N SER A 221 7.32 25.64 -3.47
CA SER A 221 7.16 27.07 -3.81
C SER A 221 5.84 27.65 -3.32
N ARG A 222 5.77 29.00 -3.15
CA ARG A 222 4.54 29.72 -2.75
C ARG A 222 3.38 29.53 -3.74
N LEU A 223 3.67 29.47 -5.04
CA LEU A 223 2.66 29.28 -6.09
C LEU A 223 2.08 27.86 -6.04
N GLN A 224 2.94 26.83 -5.86
CA GLN A 224 2.48 25.47 -5.62
C GLN A 224 1.64 25.37 -4.34
N GLY A 225 1.98 26.15 -3.30
CA GLY A 225 1.23 26.20 -2.05
C GLY A 225 -0.18 26.76 -2.23
N TRP A 226 -0.39 27.75 -3.10
CA TRP A 226 -1.70 28.34 -3.34
C TRP A 226 -2.60 27.45 -4.21
N MET A 227 -2.09 26.90 -5.31
CA MET A 227 -2.80 25.93 -6.16
C MET A 227 -3.13 24.64 -5.39
N SER A 228 -2.23 24.19 -4.49
CA SER A 228 -2.44 23.00 -3.69
C SER A 228 -3.57 23.13 -2.64
N LYS A 229 -3.83 24.34 -2.12
CA LYS A 229 -4.90 24.56 -1.14
C LYS A 229 -6.32 24.33 -1.70
N LEU A 230 -6.52 24.49 -2.99
CA LEU A 230 -7.84 24.35 -3.65
C LEU A 230 -8.12 22.93 -4.17
N MET A 231 -7.08 22.15 -4.51
CA MET A 231 -7.23 20.86 -5.20
C MET A 231 -6.73 19.67 -4.40
N ILE A 232 -5.88 19.87 -3.39
CA ILE A 232 -5.23 18.77 -2.65
C ILE A 232 -5.95 18.59 -1.31
N GLN A 233 -6.39 17.37 -1.03
CA GLN A 233 -6.95 17.02 0.28
C GLN A 233 -5.85 16.78 1.33
N SER A 234 -6.22 16.82 2.63
CA SER A 234 -5.29 16.48 3.72
C SER A 234 -4.82 15.02 3.62
N ALA A 235 -3.69 14.70 4.24
CA ALA A 235 -3.23 13.32 4.34
C ALA A 235 -4.26 12.44 5.06
N ALA A 236 -4.91 12.97 6.12
CA ALA A 236 -5.98 12.28 6.83
C ALA A 236 -7.17 11.92 5.92
N MET A 237 -7.64 12.86 5.07
CA MET A 237 -8.68 12.55 4.08
C MET A 237 -8.20 11.54 3.03
N GLY A 238 -6.94 11.61 2.61
CA GLY A 238 -6.35 10.67 1.65
C GLY A 238 -6.25 9.25 2.20
N ALA A 239 -5.96 9.10 3.49
CA ALA A 239 -5.86 7.82 4.18
C ALA A 239 -7.21 7.06 4.23
N LEU A 240 -8.34 7.76 4.24
CA LEU A 240 -9.65 7.12 4.38
C LEU A 240 -9.92 6.03 3.35
N SER A 241 -9.40 6.16 2.12
CA SER A 241 -9.55 5.12 1.08
C SER A 241 -8.81 3.83 1.43
N THR A 242 -7.62 3.95 2.01
CA THR A 242 -6.82 2.82 2.49
C THR A 242 -7.46 2.20 3.74
N ILE A 243 -7.93 3.02 4.67
CA ILE A 243 -8.62 2.57 5.88
C ILE A 243 -9.92 1.83 5.51
N LEU A 244 -10.74 2.34 4.58
CA LEU A 244 -11.91 1.65 4.08
C LEU A 244 -11.55 0.27 3.51
N ALA A 245 -10.54 0.20 2.64
CA ALA A 245 -10.07 -1.04 2.05
C ALA A 245 -9.56 -2.04 3.11
N ALA A 246 -8.87 -1.53 4.15
CA ALA A 246 -8.28 -2.34 5.21
C ALA A 246 -9.32 -2.94 6.18
N VAL A 247 -10.25 -2.11 6.68
CA VAL A 247 -11.13 -2.51 7.79
C VAL A 247 -12.61 -2.23 7.53
N GLY A 248 -12.98 -1.73 6.37
CA GLY A 248 -14.38 -1.47 6.02
C GLY A 248 -15.23 -2.74 5.99
N ASN A 249 -16.54 -2.57 6.22
CA ASN A 249 -17.51 -3.64 6.04
C ASN A 249 -17.79 -3.87 4.54
N ASN A 250 -18.20 -5.08 4.17
CA ASN A 250 -18.58 -5.44 2.80
C ASN A 250 -17.51 -5.17 1.73
N ILE A 251 -16.24 -5.37 2.09
CA ILE A 251 -15.12 -5.30 1.16
C ILE A 251 -15.03 -6.60 0.38
N GLU A 252 -14.94 -6.49 -0.95
CA GLU A 252 -14.76 -7.63 -1.85
C GLU A 252 -13.35 -7.64 -2.45
N GLY A 253 -12.77 -8.83 -2.59
CA GLY A 253 -11.47 -9.01 -3.23
C GLY A 253 -11.47 -8.56 -4.69
N GLY A 254 -10.33 -8.04 -5.17
CA GLY A 254 -10.19 -7.53 -6.52
C GLY A 254 -10.86 -6.16 -6.75
N LYS A 255 -11.24 -5.45 -5.69
CA LYS A 255 -11.83 -4.10 -5.81
C LYS A 255 -10.79 -3.00 -5.59
N TYR A 256 -11.14 -1.82 -6.06
CA TYR A 256 -10.32 -0.61 -5.98
C TYR A 256 -11.10 0.51 -5.31
N TYR A 257 -10.50 1.11 -4.28
CA TYR A 257 -11.15 2.14 -3.46
C TYR A 257 -10.43 3.47 -3.60
N GLY A 258 -11.21 4.54 -3.72
CA GLY A 258 -10.68 5.89 -3.90
C GLY A 258 -11.69 6.94 -3.46
N PRO A 259 -11.31 8.24 -3.50
CA PRO A 259 -12.22 9.34 -3.21
C PRO A 259 -13.43 9.37 -4.14
N GLY A 260 -14.62 9.53 -3.57
CA GLY A 260 -15.89 9.51 -4.29
C GLY A 260 -16.30 10.80 -4.97
N GLY A 261 -15.51 11.88 -4.84
CA GLY A 261 -15.82 13.18 -5.43
C GLY A 261 -15.37 13.31 -6.88
N PHE A 262 -15.44 14.55 -7.39
CA PHE A 262 -15.16 14.84 -8.80
C PHE A 262 -13.77 14.34 -9.23
N MET A 263 -13.71 13.58 -10.31
CA MET A 263 -12.50 12.96 -10.89
C MET A 263 -11.66 12.15 -9.90
N GLU A 264 -12.25 11.68 -8.80
CA GLU A 264 -11.54 10.92 -7.75
C GLU A 264 -10.38 11.72 -7.11
N VAL A 265 -10.44 13.06 -7.15
CA VAL A 265 -9.40 13.93 -6.61
C VAL A 265 -9.50 14.04 -5.10
N ARG A 266 -10.72 14.13 -4.56
CA ARG A 266 -11.03 14.30 -3.14
C ARG A 266 -12.42 13.76 -2.78
N GLY A 267 -12.69 13.65 -1.49
CA GLY A 267 -14.01 13.24 -0.95
C GLY A 267 -13.91 11.95 -0.14
N PHE A 268 -15.03 11.56 0.46
CA PHE A 268 -15.11 10.31 1.20
C PHE A 268 -14.92 9.10 0.29
N PRO A 269 -14.32 8.00 0.81
CA PRO A 269 -13.95 6.86 0.00
C PRO A 269 -15.17 6.07 -0.47
N LYS A 270 -15.04 5.51 -1.66
CA LYS A 270 -15.96 4.51 -2.22
C LYS A 270 -15.21 3.57 -3.16
N GLU A 271 -15.89 2.52 -3.64
CA GLU A 271 -15.41 1.74 -4.78
C GLU A 271 -15.31 2.63 -6.02
N VAL A 272 -14.18 2.53 -6.74
CA VAL A 272 -13.90 3.27 -7.98
C VAL A 272 -13.36 2.32 -9.04
N GLN A 273 -13.30 2.78 -10.30
CA GLN A 273 -12.81 1.95 -11.39
C GLN A 273 -11.37 2.28 -11.76
N SER A 274 -10.55 1.22 -11.86
CA SER A 274 -9.22 1.34 -12.44
C SER A 274 -9.28 1.43 -13.98
N SER A 275 -8.15 1.77 -14.61
CA SER A 275 -8.02 1.81 -16.07
C SER A 275 -8.25 0.43 -16.70
N LYS A 276 -8.62 0.39 -17.99
CA LYS A 276 -8.75 -0.87 -18.75
C LYS A 276 -7.45 -1.68 -18.71
N MET A 277 -6.30 -0.99 -18.85
CA MET A 277 -4.98 -1.63 -18.81
C MET A 277 -4.69 -2.29 -17.46
N ALA A 278 -5.13 -1.71 -16.35
CA ALA A 278 -4.97 -2.32 -15.03
C ALA A 278 -5.77 -3.63 -14.86
N ARG A 279 -6.83 -3.82 -15.65
CA ARG A 279 -7.71 -5.00 -15.63
C ARG A 279 -7.40 -6.02 -16.75
N ASP A 280 -6.32 -5.80 -17.48
CA ASP A 280 -5.86 -6.70 -18.53
C ASP A 280 -5.18 -7.92 -17.89
N ILE A 281 -5.80 -9.10 -18.06
CA ILE A 281 -5.38 -10.36 -17.45
C ILE A 281 -4.05 -10.84 -18.04
N ASP A 282 -3.87 -10.71 -19.35
CA ASP A 282 -2.65 -11.17 -20.03
C ASP A 282 -1.46 -10.32 -19.59
N LEU A 283 -1.67 -9.00 -19.49
CA LEU A 283 -0.67 -8.07 -18.97
C LEU A 283 -0.33 -8.37 -17.51
N ALA A 284 -1.33 -8.67 -16.68
CA ALA A 284 -1.14 -9.02 -15.27
C ALA A 284 -0.36 -10.33 -15.12
N THR A 285 -0.71 -11.36 -15.86
CA THR A 285 0.00 -12.65 -15.87
C THR A 285 1.45 -12.49 -16.33
N LYS A 286 1.69 -11.70 -17.39
CA LYS A 286 3.05 -11.43 -17.89
C LYS A 286 3.88 -10.66 -16.86
N LEU A 287 3.30 -9.66 -16.21
CA LEU A 287 3.98 -8.91 -15.14
C LEU A 287 4.27 -9.79 -13.92
N TRP A 288 3.33 -10.66 -13.56
CA TRP A 288 3.50 -11.62 -12.47
C TRP A 288 4.71 -12.51 -12.69
N THR A 289 4.79 -13.19 -13.85
CA THR A 289 5.93 -14.05 -14.21
C THR A 289 7.25 -13.28 -14.21
N ALA A 290 7.25 -12.04 -14.73
CA ALA A 290 8.42 -11.18 -14.69
C ALA A 290 8.80 -10.83 -13.23
N SER A 291 7.83 -10.54 -12.37
CA SER A 291 8.07 -10.18 -10.97
C SER A 291 8.60 -11.38 -10.17
N GLU A 292 8.08 -12.59 -10.36
CA GLU A 292 8.62 -13.81 -9.75
C GLU A 292 10.09 -14.02 -10.15
N LYS A 293 10.38 -13.90 -11.45
CA LYS A 293 11.75 -14.02 -11.97
C LYS A 293 12.70 -12.96 -11.37
N LEU A 294 12.26 -11.70 -11.31
CA LEU A 294 13.07 -10.59 -10.81
C LEU A 294 13.28 -10.63 -9.30
N THR A 295 12.30 -11.14 -8.55
CA THR A 295 12.38 -11.23 -7.09
C THR A 295 12.93 -12.58 -6.61
N GLY A 296 13.00 -13.60 -7.48
CA GLY A 296 13.43 -14.95 -7.11
C GLY A 296 12.48 -15.67 -6.16
N ILE A 297 11.18 -15.24 -6.10
CA ILE A 297 10.19 -15.87 -5.23
C ILE A 297 9.00 -16.36 -6.06
N SER A 298 8.45 -17.53 -5.71
CA SER A 298 7.26 -18.09 -6.35
C SER A 298 6.10 -18.16 -5.37
N TYR A 299 4.95 -17.66 -5.80
CA TYR A 299 3.70 -17.76 -5.04
C TYR A 299 3.04 -19.14 -5.17
N ASP A 300 3.28 -19.86 -6.26
CA ASP A 300 2.62 -21.15 -6.51
C ASP A 300 3.00 -22.18 -5.44
N SER A 301 4.26 -22.17 -4.99
CA SER A 301 4.72 -23.03 -3.89
C SER A 301 4.00 -22.75 -2.56
N ILE A 302 3.55 -21.51 -2.35
CA ILE A 302 2.87 -21.08 -1.12
C ILE A 302 1.36 -21.33 -1.23
N LEU A 303 0.77 -21.12 -2.40
CA LEU A 303 -0.67 -21.27 -2.63
C LEU A 303 -1.09 -22.74 -2.76
N SER A 304 -0.16 -23.64 -3.13
CA SER A 304 -0.42 -25.08 -3.24
C SER A 304 -0.38 -25.84 -1.92
N THR A 305 0.11 -25.21 -0.86
CA THR A 305 0.07 -25.74 0.52
C THR A 305 -1.25 -25.36 1.21
#